data_86cd94f71d3409789dfaf602c1eebf0c
#
_entry.id   86cd94f71d3409789dfaf602c1eebf0c
#
_cell.length_a   1.000
_cell.length_b   1.000
_cell.length_c   1.000
_cell.angle_alpha   90.00
_cell.angle_beta   90.00
_cell.angle_gamma   90.00
#
_symmetry.space_group_name_H-M   'P 1'
#
loop_
_entity.id
_entity.type
_entity.pdbx_description
1 polymer ?
#
loop_
_entity_poly.entity_id
_entity_poly.type
_entity_poly.pdbx_seq_one_letter_code
_entity_poly.pdbx_strand_id
1 'polypeptide(L)'
;MASFQIKDAYAVMNALARQATAQNDIAVVDHTSFIDAGTKTLATGTENVLNSIARTLAYVVVASRPYSGKFGLINASENEFNTRRAKISYYAEDNEASGAFNTDLYTNIADGFDNGTNGGSSLGTMWEQKLPKVLERFFLSEAAWDKHYTIPEVQLQNAFNDEATFIRFMNGRLTEIQNDIESTIESKNRALVTDHIAGIYAQVNAATPTLGAECAVDMIAYFNEKCGTQYSREEILSKHLTEFLELWVAKIKLDSDRLEERTALYHNPYTVTESGVDYNILRHTPKAYQKMFYASEFFTEAKARVLPEIFNPQYLDAANGEAVTYWQSTKPGDRLKIQAKVSMPDGASAETVKLDYVLGILFDSDAIMSINQFTGAFTTPLEARKMYRNVWYHWKFGSYSDYSENGIIYYLGAGVQDETFEGDGTEDDFVLTGDVTEIVKVTIDGVETSAYTYDADTKTVTFTTAPDNGAVIIISYV
;
A
#
# COMPACT_ATOMS: atom_id res chain seq x y z
N MET A 1 24.47 -9.56 9.02
CA MET A 1 24.12 -10.98 8.74
C MET A 1 25.07 -11.87 9.50
N ALA A 2 24.56 -12.76 10.36
CA ALA A 2 25.40 -13.81 10.93
C ALA A 2 25.70 -14.80 9.81
N SER A 3 26.95 -14.91 9.38
CA SER A 3 27.38 -15.92 8.41
C SER A 3 27.25 -17.29 9.05
N PHE A 4 26.69 -18.25 8.32
CA PHE A 4 26.58 -19.65 8.73
C PHE A 4 28.00 -20.19 9.04
N GLN A 5 28.22 -20.60 10.27
CA GLN A 5 29.51 -21.03 10.77
C GLN A 5 29.57 -22.53 10.99
N ILE A 6 30.77 -23.07 11.27
CA ILE A 6 30.99 -24.52 11.55
C ILE A 6 30.08 -25.01 12.68
N LYS A 7 29.85 -24.20 13.72
CA LYS A 7 28.93 -24.54 14.82
C LYS A 7 27.49 -24.74 14.37
N ASP A 8 27.06 -23.91 13.40
CA ASP A 8 25.72 -24.00 12.84
C ASP A 8 25.58 -25.25 11.96
N ALA A 9 26.65 -25.61 11.22
CA ALA A 9 26.70 -26.85 10.46
C ALA A 9 26.56 -28.08 11.35
N TYR A 10 27.24 -28.10 12.50
CA TYR A 10 27.11 -29.17 13.48
C TYR A 10 25.71 -29.24 14.09
N ALA A 11 25.11 -28.10 14.40
CA ALA A 11 23.74 -28.02 14.93
C ALA A 11 22.72 -28.54 13.91
N VAL A 12 22.85 -28.11 12.66
CA VAL A 12 22.00 -28.58 11.55
C VAL A 12 22.19 -30.07 11.31
N MET A 13 23.43 -30.55 11.30
CA MET A 13 23.73 -31.98 11.10
C MET A 13 23.19 -32.83 12.25
N ASN A 14 23.27 -32.36 13.51
CA ASN A 14 22.65 -33.03 14.64
C ASN A 14 21.13 -33.11 14.49
N ALA A 15 20.48 -32.03 14.12
CA ALA A 15 19.03 -32.03 13.89
C ALA A 15 18.61 -32.97 12.77
N LEU A 16 19.37 -32.95 11.67
CA LEU A 16 19.15 -33.77 10.49
C LEU A 16 19.35 -35.27 10.79
N ALA A 17 20.45 -35.61 11.49
CA ALA A 17 20.74 -36.99 11.89
C ALA A 17 19.65 -37.56 12.81
N ARG A 18 19.20 -36.78 13.80
CA ARG A 18 18.11 -37.17 14.70
C ARG A 18 16.78 -37.39 13.97
N GLN A 19 16.45 -36.52 13.03
CA GLN A 19 15.21 -36.64 12.24
C GLN A 19 15.28 -37.84 11.26
N ALA A 20 16.42 -38.06 10.60
CA ALA A 20 16.56 -39.12 9.60
C ALA A 20 16.70 -40.51 10.23
N THR A 21 17.45 -40.63 11.35
CA THR A 21 17.72 -41.93 11.99
C THR A 21 16.77 -42.27 13.13
N ALA A 22 15.97 -41.32 13.60
CA ALA A 22 15.17 -41.40 14.83
C ALA A 22 16.00 -41.74 16.09
N GLN A 23 17.32 -41.58 16.07
CA GLN A 23 18.26 -41.82 17.15
C GLN A 23 18.70 -40.51 17.78
N ASN A 24 18.64 -40.42 19.10
CA ASN A 24 19.05 -39.23 19.88
C ASN A 24 20.51 -39.20 20.29
N ASP A 25 21.23 -40.29 20.05
CA ASP A 25 22.61 -40.50 20.54
C ASP A 25 23.68 -39.99 19.59
N ILE A 26 23.29 -39.52 18.40
CA ILE A 26 24.23 -38.97 17.43
C ILE A 26 24.55 -37.54 17.85
N ALA A 27 25.77 -37.31 18.31
CA ALA A 27 26.28 -35.98 18.64
C ALA A 27 27.45 -35.61 17.73
N VAL A 28 27.29 -34.55 16.93
CA VAL A 28 28.34 -34.03 16.06
C VAL A 28 29.09 -32.93 16.81
N VAL A 29 30.34 -33.15 17.09
CA VAL A 29 31.22 -32.24 17.86
C VAL A 29 32.51 -31.89 17.13
N ASP A 30 32.91 -32.70 16.14
CA ASP A 30 34.15 -32.56 15.38
C ASP A 30 33.97 -33.06 13.94
N HIS A 31 35.03 -32.91 13.11
CA HIS A 31 35.04 -33.31 11.69
C HIS A 31 34.77 -34.81 11.53
N THR A 32 35.35 -35.66 12.36
CA THR A 32 35.18 -37.12 12.26
C THR A 32 33.75 -37.54 12.58
N SER A 33 33.18 -36.99 13.63
CA SER A 33 31.78 -37.23 14.01
C SER A 33 30.79 -36.64 12.97
N PHE A 34 31.15 -35.57 12.30
CA PHE A 34 30.34 -35.01 11.20
C PHE A 34 30.26 -36.00 10.01
N ILE A 35 31.40 -36.55 9.57
CA ILE A 35 31.41 -37.51 8.46
C ILE A 35 30.68 -38.80 8.86
N ASP A 36 30.92 -39.31 10.09
CA ASP A 36 30.25 -40.52 10.58
C ASP A 36 28.73 -40.34 10.69
N ALA A 37 28.28 -39.18 11.20
CA ALA A 37 26.87 -38.83 11.24
C ALA A 37 26.28 -38.69 9.80
N GLY A 38 27.01 -38.11 8.90
CA GLY A 38 26.63 -37.99 7.47
C GLY A 38 26.46 -39.35 6.81
N THR A 39 27.43 -40.22 7.02
CA THR A 39 27.42 -41.61 6.50
C THR A 39 26.23 -42.41 7.05
N LYS A 40 26.02 -42.35 8.38
CA LYS A 40 24.87 -43.02 9.05
C LYS A 40 23.53 -42.46 8.55
N THR A 41 23.46 -41.15 8.39
CA THR A 41 22.25 -40.47 7.91
C THR A 41 21.93 -40.90 6.47
N LEU A 42 22.92 -40.92 5.58
CA LEU A 42 22.76 -41.40 4.20
C LEU A 42 22.39 -42.88 4.11
N ALA A 43 22.87 -43.70 5.05
CA ALA A 43 22.54 -45.13 5.12
C ALA A 43 21.08 -45.43 5.49
N THR A 44 20.36 -44.48 6.10
CA THR A 44 18.93 -44.61 6.44
C THR A 44 17.99 -44.44 5.25
N GLY A 45 18.54 -44.05 4.11
CA GLY A 45 17.81 -43.82 2.86
C GLY A 45 17.75 -42.34 2.49
N THR A 46 18.11 -42.06 1.24
CA THR A 46 18.20 -40.69 0.69
C THR A 46 16.87 -39.93 0.77
N GLU A 47 15.75 -40.62 0.76
CA GLU A 47 14.43 -40.02 0.88
C GLU A 47 14.19 -39.39 2.27
N ASN A 48 14.56 -40.14 3.33
CA ASN A 48 14.43 -39.62 4.71
C ASN A 48 15.37 -38.44 4.94
N VAL A 49 16.57 -38.47 4.40
CA VAL A 49 17.54 -37.38 4.46
C VAL A 49 17.02 -36.14 3.79
N LEU A 50 16.50 -36.25 2.57
CA LEU A 50 15.97 -35.12 1.82
C LEU A 50 14.71 -34.53 2.45
N ASN A 51 13.82 -35.36 2.97
CA ASN A 51 12.65 -34.87 3.72
C ASN A 51 13.09 -34.11 4.98
N SER A 52 14.11 -34.61 5.69
CA SER A 52 14.66 -33.92 6.87
C SER A 52 15.36 -32.62 6.49
N ILE A 53 16.15 -32.61 5.39
CA ILE A 53 16.76 -31.39 4.86
C ILE A 53 15.68 -30.39 4.44
N ALA A 54 14.67 -30.81 3.69
CA ALA A 54 13.58 -29.93 3.27
C ALA A 54 12.87 -29.29 4.44
N ARG A 55 12.59 -30.04 5.50
CA ARG A 55 11.97 -29.53 6.74
C ARG A 55 12.91 -28.56 7.46
N THR A 56 14.18 -28.91 7.62
CA THR A 56 15.16 -28.04 8.28
C THR A 56 15.37 -26.75 7.49
N LEU A 57 15.46 -26.82 6.16
CA LEU A 57 15.52 -25.66 5.28
C LEU A 57 14.27 -24.79 5.39
N ALA A 58 13.09 -25.39 5.46
CA ALA A 58 11.85 -24.66 5.63
C ALA A 58 11.82 -23.87 6.95
N TYR A 59 12.24 -24.46 8.06
CA TYR A 59 12.34 -23.76 9.35
C TYR A 59 13.37 -22.63 9.31
N VAL A 60 14.52 -22.85 8.70
CA VAL A 60 15.56 -21.82 8.56
C VAL A 60 15.11 -20.70 7.62
N VAL A 61 14.41 -21.05 6.54
CA VAL A 61 13.83 -20.06 5.59
C VAL A 61 12.81 -19.16 6.27
N VAL A 62 11.98 -19.69 7.13
CA VAL A 62 11.00 -18.89 7.88
C VAL A 62 11.66 -18.06 9.00
N ALA A 63 12.70 -18.59 9.65
CA ALA A 63 13.38 -17.94 10.78
C ALA A 63 14.43 -16.89 10.36
N SER A 64 15.04 -17.02 9.19
CA SER A 64 16.14 -16.17 8.71
C SER A 64 15.70 -15.43 7.44
N ARG A 65 15.58 -14.11 7.52
CA ARG A 65 15.24 -13.26 6.34
C ARG A 65 16.49 -12.54 5.83
N PRO A 66 17.27 -13.11 4.91
CA PRO A 66 18.50 -12.49 4.40
C PRO A 66 18.21 -11.27 3.51
N TYR A 67 17.13 -11.30 2.73
CA TYR A 67 16.59 -10.17 2.00
C TYR A 67 15.36 -9.66 2.73
N SER A 68 15.29 -8.37 2.99
CA SER A 68 14.12 -7.71 3.56
C SER A 68 13.41 -6.93 2.46
N GLY A 69 12.22 -7.38 2.10
CA GLY A 69 11.35 -6.70 1.14
C GLY A 69 10.93 -5.33 1.64
N LYS A 70 10.65 -4.41 0.70
CA LYS A 70 10.28 -3.03 0.99
C LYS A 70 8.83 -2.84 1.48
N PHE A 71 8.01 -3.87 1.41
CA PHE A 71 6.59 -3.82 1.81
C PHE A 71 6.32 -4.70 3.03
N GLY A 72 7.30 -4.78 3.96
CA GLY A 72 7.18 -5.58 5.17
C GLY A 72 6.19 -5.05 6.20
N LEU A 73 5.90 -3.74 6.16
CA LEU A 73 4.99 -3.08 7.11
C LEU A 73 3.57 -3.64 7.11
N ILE A 74 3.10 -4.21 6.00
CA ILE A 74 1.75 -4.79 5.89
C ILE A 74 1.68 -6.26 6.28
N ASN A 75 2.80 -6.91 6.58
CA ASN A 75 2.81 -8.30 7.00
C ASN A 75 2.19 -8.43 8.40
N ALA A 76 1.17 -9.26 8.50
CA ALA A 76 0.55 -9.59 9.77
C ALA A 76 1.14 -10.88 10.37
N SER A 77 0.99 -11.03 11.68
CA SER A 77 1.30 -12.29 12.35
C SER A 77 0.38 -13.41 11.87
N GLU A 78 0.97 -14.58 11.63
CA GLU A 78 0.26 -15.76 11.16
C GLU A 78 -0.66 -16.33 12.24
N ASN A 79 -1.87 -16.72 11.84
CA ASN A 79 -2.67 -17.70 12.55
C ASN A 79 -2.38 -19.08 11.95
N GLU A 80 -2.16 -20.09 12.79
CA GLU A 80 -1.70 -21.41 12.34
C GLU A 80 -2.59 -22.10 11.30
N PHE A 81 -3.87 -21.71 11.19
CA PHE A 81 -4.84 -22.45 10.39
C PHE A 81 -5.62 -21.61 9.37
N ASN A 82 -5.57 -20.27 9.42
CA ASN A 82 -6.47 -19.46 8.62
C ASN A 82 -5.85 -18.14 8.15
N THR A 83 -5.92 -17.90 6.85
CA THR A 83 -5.57 -16.61 6.23
C THR A 83 -6.78 -15.65 6.11
N ARG A 84 -7.97 -16.13 6.45
CA ARG A 84 -9.22 -15.38 6.37
C ARG A 84 -9.40 -14.50 7.61
N ARG A 85 -9.98 -13.32 7.41
CA ARG A 85 -10.28 -12.37 8.49
C ARG A 85 -11.74 -11.98 8.46
N ALA A 86 -12.32 -11.81 9.65
CA ALA A 86 -13.62 -11.18 9.84
C ALA A 86 -13.43 -9.90 10.65
N LYS A 87 -14.12 -8.84 10.26
CA LYS A 87 -14.09 -7.54 10.93
C LYS A 87 -15.51 -7.08 11.22
N ILE A 88 -15.73 -6.67 12.45
CA ILE A 88 -17.00 -6.11 12.92
C ILE A 88 -16.78 -4.63 13.18
N SER A 89 -17.58 -3.78 12.54
CA SER A 89 -17.56 -2.34 12.71
C SER A 89 -18.91 -1.86 13.23
N TYR A 90 -18.87 -0.94 14.17
CA TYR A 90 -20.07 -0.35 14.76
C TYR A 90 -20.37 0.98 14.10
N TYR A 91 -21.63 1.16 13.71
CA TYR A 91 -22.11 2.44 13.21
C TYR A 91 -22.30 3.42 14.37
N ALA A 92 -21.95 4.68 14.12
CA ALA A 92 -22.29 5.79 14.98
C ALA A 92 -23.45 6.56 14.34
N GLU A 93 -24.38 7.04 15.15
CA GLU A 93 -25.32 8.08 14.73
C GLU A 93 -24.53 9.37 14.55
N ASP A 94 -24.88 10.17 13.53
CA ASP A 94 -24.41 11.54 13.46
C ASP A 94 -24.87 12.26 14.72
N ASN A 95 -23.92 12.76 15.49
CA ASN A 95 -24.24 13.52 16.67
C ASN A 95 -24.85 14.84 16.21
N GLU A 96 -26.06 15.09 16.59
CA GLU A 96 -26.62 16.45 16.57
C GLU A 96 -25.64 17.39 17.30
N ALA A 97 -25.60 18.63 16.87
CA ALA A 97 -24.76 19.63 17.50
C ALA A 97 -24.94 19.56 19.03
N SER A 98 -23.83 19.61 19.76
CA SER A 98 -23.87 19.65 21.23
C SER A 98 -24.94 20.64 21.70
N GLY A 99 -25.77 20.21 22.62
CA GLY A 99 -26.85 21.06 23.17
C GLY A 99 -26.39 22.43 23.67
N ALA A 100 -25.09 22.57 23.98
CA ALA A 100 -24.50 23.87 24.32
C ALA A 100 -24.47 24.86 23.13
N PHE A 101 -24.57 24.40 21.90
CA PHE A 101 -24.58 25.22 20.67
C PHE A 101 -25.93 25.18 19.96
N ASN A 102 -26.90 24.46 20.50
CA ASN A 102 -28.26 24.42 19.97
C ASN A 102 -29.08 25.54 20.58
N THR A 103 -29.43 26.56 19.77
CA THR A 103 -30.25 27.68 20.20
C THR A 103 -31.64 27.25 20.67
N ASP A 104 -32.18 26.17 20.08
CA ASP A 104 -33.50 25.65 20.48
C ASP A 104 -33.46 25.02 21.88
N LEU A 105 -32.36 24.36 22.23
CA LEU A 105 -32.16 23.84 23.59
C LEU A 105 -32.01 24.97 24.61
N TYR A 106 -31.36 26.06 24.24
CA TYR A 106 -31.26 27.27 25.11
C TYR A 106 -32.59 27.93 25.30
N THR A 107 -33.41 28.02 24.27
CA THR A 107 -34.76 28.54 24.34
C THR A 107 -35.64 27.67 25.25
N ASN A 108 -35.54 26.37 25.13
CA ASN A 108 -36.27 25.42 25.96
C ASN A 108 -35.85 25.48 27.44
N ILE A 109 -34.58 25.69 27.73
CA ILE A 109 -34.07 25.87 29.10
C ILE A 109 -34.57 27.20 29.68
N ALA A 110 -34.66 28.26 28.88
CA ALA A 110 -35.16 29.55 29.33
C ALA A 110 -36.67 29.53 29.68
N ASP A 111 -37.44 28.72 28.95
CA ASP A 111 -38.89 28.53 29.20
C ASP A 111 -39.20 27.50 30.28
N GLY A 112 -38.18 26.85 30.85
CA GLY A 112 -38.27 26.02 32.04
C GLY A 112 -38.81 24.61 31.86
N PHE A 113 -39.49 24.27 30.76
CA PHE A 113 -39.98 22.92 30.48
C PHE A 113 -40.31 22.78 28.98
N ASP A 114 -39.69 21.78 28.34
CA ASP A 114 -40.15 21.34 27.06
C ASP A 114 -41.45 20.53 27.20
N ASN A 115 -42.53 21.11 26.68
CA ASN A 115 -43.84 20.44 26.64
C ASN A 115 -44.01 19.53 25.42
N GLY A 116 -42.91 19.13 24.77
CA GLY A 116 -42.91 18.22 23.61
C GLY A 116 -43.37 18.87 22.29
N THR A 117 -43.49 20.19 22.23
CA THR A 117 -44.00 20.91 21.06
C THR A 117 -42.91 21.14 19.99
N ASN A 118 -41.64 21.10 20.38
CA ASN A 118 -40.48 21.36 19.50
C ASN A 118 -39.68 20.11 19.14
N GLY A 119 -40.32 18.99 18.93
CA GLY A 119 -39.76 17.83 18.27
C GLY A 119 -38.48 17.21 18.86
N GLY A 120 -37.99 17.85 19.91
CA GLY A 120 -36.74 17.52 20.54
C GLY A 120 -36.96 16.85 21.84
N SER A 121 -36.72 16.12 22.43
CA SER A 121 -36.62 15.49 23.73
C SER A 121 -37.92 14.91 24.24
N SER A 122 -38.32 13.86 23.68
CA SER A 122 -38.74 12.79 24.55
C SER A 122 -37.55 12.53 25.51
N LEU A 123 -37.70 12.91 26.78
CA LEU A 123 -36.92 12.31 27.85
C LEU A 123 -36.98 10.80 27.59
N GLY A 124 -35.86 10.20 27.15
CA GLY A 124 -35.82 8.83 26.73
C GLY A 124 -36.60 7.99 27.73
N THR A 125 -37.56 7.23 27.23
CA THR A 125 -38.35 6.41 28.14
C THR A 125 -37.38 5.41 28.76
N MET A 126 -37.53 5.12 30.05
CA MET A 126 -36.68 4.14 30.78
C MET A 126 -36.65 2.77 30.10
N TRP A 127 -37.47 2.55 29.08
CA TRP A 127 -37.64 1.33 28.32
C TRP A 127 -37.16 1.43 26.85
N GLU A 128 -36.60 2.56 26.43
CA GLU A 128 -36.04 2.74 25.08
C GLU A 128 -34.78 1.90 24.94
N GLN A 129 -34.80 0.99 24.01
CA GLN A 129 -33.65 0.13 23.66
C GLN A 129 -32.99 0.68 22.40
N LYS A 130 -31.78 1.21 22.51
CA LYS A 130 -30.92 1.54 21.37
C LYS A 130 -30.01 0.34 21.09
N LEU A 131 -30.34 -0.43 20.07
CA LEU A 131 -29.50 -1.55 19.61
C LEU A 131 -28.41 -1.00 18.70
N PRO A 132 -27.12 -1.34 18.94
CA PRO A 132 -26.05 -0.91 18.07
C PRO A 132 -26.20 -1.54 16.68
N LYS A 133 -26.10 -0.72 15.63
CA LYS A 133 -25.98 -1.22 14.26
C LYS A 133 -24.54 -1.67 14.01
N VAL A 134 -24.38 -2.78 13.33
CA VAL A 134 -23.08 -3.38 13.03
C VAL A 134 -22.95 -3.72 11.56
N LEU A 135 -21.76 -3.51 11.03
CA LEU A 135 -21.32 -4.02 9.73
C LEU A 135 -20.32 -5.14 9.97
N GLU A 136 -20.65 -6.34 9.51
CA GLU A 136 -19.73 -7.46 9.51
C GLU A 136 -19.18 -7.67 8.10
N ARG A 137 -17.86 -7.71 7.98
CA ARG A 137 -17.15 -7.89 6.71
C ARG A 137 -16.24 -9.09 6.80
N PHE A 138 -16.28 -9.91 5.76
CA PHE A 138 -15.43 -11.09 5.64
C PHE A 138 -14.43 -10.89 4.50
N PHE A 139 -13.15 -11.00 4.82
CA PHE A 139 -12.07 -11.01 3.85
C PHE A 139 -11.66 -12.45 3.60
N LEU A 140 -12.11 -12.99 2.48
CA LEU A 140 -11.99 -14.41 2.14
C LEU A 140 -10.92 -14.69 1.09
N SER A 141 -10.12 -13.68 0.71
CA SER A 141 -9.05 -13.84 -0.27
C SER A 141 -8.01 -14.82 0.25
N GLU A 142 -7.88 -15.95 -0.41
CA GLU A 142 -6.88 -16.98 -0.12
C GLU A 142 -6.37 -17.55 -1.44
N ALA A 143 -5.06 -17.52 -1.64
CA ALA A 143 -4.40 -18.13 -2.77
C ALA A 143 -3.27 -19.06 -2.27
N ALA A 144 -3.24 -20.29 -2.78
CA ALA A 144 -2.10 -21.16 -2.58
C ALA A 144 -1.05 -20.89 -3.67
N TRP A 145 0.20 -20.89 -3.30
CA TRP A 145 1.31 -20.82 -4.23
C TRP A 145 2.43 -21.75 -3.78
N ASP A 146 3.25 -22.18 -4.73
CA ASP A 146 4.33 -23.09 -4.50
C ASP A 146 5.58 -22.67 -5.25
N LYS A 147 6.70 -23.14 -4.76
CA LYS A 147 8.00 -23.01 -5.40
C LYS A 147 8.73 -24.33 -5.29
N HIS A 148 9.39 -24.77 -6.36
CA HIS A 148 10.15 -26.01 -6.33
C HIS A 148 11.62 -25.76 -6.67
N TYR A 149 12.47 -26.58 -6.09
CA TYR A 149 13.92 -26.60 -6.33
C TYR A 149 14.38 -28.01 -6.57
N THR A 150 15.22 -28.17 -7.59
CA THR A 150 15.80 -29.47 -7.92
C THR A 150 17.12 -29.66 -7.16
N ILE A 151 17.25 -30.78 -6.48
CA ILE A 151 18.46 -31.18 -5.78
C ILE A 151 19.04 -32.44 -6.45
N PRO A 152 20.18 -32.33 -7.17
CA PRO A 152 20.87 -33.49 -7.70
C PRO A 152 21.47 -34.33 -6.56
N GLU A 153 21.29 -35.65 -6.62
CA GLU A 153 21.78 -36.59 -5.60
C GLU A 153 23.30 -36.52 -5.40
N VAL A 154 24.04 -36.38 -6.49
CA VAL A 154 25.50 -36.25 -6.45
C VAL A 154 25.96 -35.02 -5.69
N GLN A 155 25.24 -33.88 -5.83
CA GLN A 155 25.58 -32.69 -5.09
C GLN A 155 25.31 -32.84 -3.58
N LEU A 156 24.24 -33.57 -3.23
CA LEU A 156 23.93 -33.86 -1.84
C LEU A 156 24.99 -34.76 -1.22
N GLN A 157 25.37 -35.85 -1.91
CA GLN A 157 26.42 -36.76 -1.44
C GLN A 157 27.76 -36.03 -1.26
N ASN A 158 28.14 -35.19 -2.24
CA ASN A 158 29.36 -34.40 -2.14
C ASN A 158 29.34 -33.37 -0.99
N ALA A 159 28.16 -32.86 -0.63
CA ALA A 159 28.05 -31.93 0.47
C ALA A 159 28.39 -32.56 1.84
N PHE A 160 28.23 -33.87 1.99
CA PHE A 160 28.56 -34.58 3.23
C PHE A 160 30.03 -35.00 3.34
N ASN A 161 30.89 -34.71 2.34
CA ASN A 161 32.30 -35.06 2.37
C ASN A 161 33.10 -34.26 3.43
N ASP A 162 32.77 -33.01 3.62
CA ASP A 162 33.37 -32.18 4.68
C ASP A 162 32.45 -31.02 5.08
N GLU A 163 32.70 -30.42 6.25
CA GLU A 163 31.87 -29.32 6.79
C GLU A 163 31.90 -28.06 5.91
N ALA A 164 33.05 -27.76 5.32
CA ALA A 164 33.19 -26.57 4.49
C ALA A 164 32.35 -26.68 3.20
N THR A 165 32.31 -27.88 2.62
CA THR A 165 31.48 -28.15 1.44
C THR A 165 30.01 -28.16 1.80
N PHE A 166 29.65 -28.72 2.96
CA PHE A 166 28.29 -28.69 3.47
C PHE A 166 27.81 -27.24 3.74
N ILE A 167 28.64 -26.43 4.39
CA ILE A 167 28.35 -25.01 4.66
C ILE A 167 28.13 -24.25 3.34
N ARG A 168 28.98 -24.47 2.32
CA ARG A 168 28.85 -23.83 1.00
C ARG A 168 27.55 -24.24 0.31
N PHE A 169 27.21 -25.54 0.36
CA PHE A 169 25.97 -26.06 -0.21
C PHE A 169 24.75 -25.44 0.47
N MET A 170 24.73 -25.45 1.81
CA MET A 170 23.63 -24.90 2.60
C MET A 170 23.49 -23.39 2.40
N ASN A 171 24.57 -22.62 2.49
CA ASN A 171 24.54 -21.17 2.27
C ASN A 171 24.09 -20.83 0.85
N GLY A 172 24.62 -21.48 -0.18
CA GLY A 172 24.27 -21.21 -1.56
C GLY A 172 22.79 -21.48 -1.82
N ARG A 173 22.28 -22.63 -1.40
CA ARG A 173 20.89 -23.02 -1.63
C ARG A 173 19.91 -22.27 -0.75
N LEU A 174 20.22 -22.10 0.54
CA LEU A 174 19.38 -21.36 1.46
C LEU A 174 19.21 -19.90 1.03
N THR A 175 20.32 -19.23 0.71
CA THR A 175 20.26 -17.82 0.31
C THR A 175 19.45 -17.65 -0.98
N GLU A 176 19.63 -18.52 -1.97
CA GLU A 176 18.88 -18.50 -3.21
C GLU A 176 17.38 -18.68 -2.97
N ILE A 177 17.01 -19.71 -2.20
CA ILE A 177 15.62 -20.02 -1.87
C ILE A 177 14.98 -18.88 -1.09
N GLN A 178 15.66 -18.36 -0.07
CA GLN A 178 15.17 -17.27 0.76
C GLN A 178 14.94 -15.98 -0.02
N ASN A 179 15.89 -15.59 -0.85
CA ASN A 179 15.78 -14.40 -1.69
C ASN A 179 14.62 -14.51 -2.69
N ASP A 180 14.42 -15.69 -3.25
CA ASP A 180 13.39 -15.96 -4.24
C ASP A 180 11.97 -15.93 -3.59
N ILE A 181 11.83 -16.50 -2.39
CA ILE A 181 10.60 -16.48 -1.62
C ILE A 181 10.27 -15.04 -1.20
N GLU A 182 11.22 -14.33 -0.62
CA GLU A 182 11.03 -12.95 -0.15
C GLU A 182 10.70 -12.01 -1.32
N SER A 183 11.36 -12.19 -2.47
CA SER A 183 11.04 -11.44 -3.70
C SER A 183 9.61 -11.71 -4.18
N THR A 184 9.14 -12.96 -4.05
CA THR A 184 7.76 -13.32 -4.42
C THR A 184 6.75 -12.69 -3.46
N ILE A 185 7.02 -12.72 -2.16
CA ILE A 185 6.19 -12.08 -1.13
C ILE A 185 6.16 -10.57 -1.35
N GLU A 186 7.32 -9.94 -1.58
CA GLU A 186 7.40 -8.51 -1.87
C GLU A 186 6.59 -8.13 -3.09
N SER A 187 6.66 -8.90 -4.17
CA SER A 187 5.88 -8.65 -5.38
C SER A 187 4.37 -8.66 -5.12
N LYS A 188 3.89 -9.61 -4.31
CA LYS A 188 2.47 -9.70 -3.91
C LYS A 188 2.05 -8.54 -3.00
N ASN A 189 2.88 -8.20 -2.02
CA ASN A 189 2.65 -7.08 -1.13
C ASN A 189 2.61 -5.75 -1.89
N ARG A 190 3.52 -5.59 -2.85
CA ARG A 190 3.60 -4.42 -3.74
C ARG A 190 2.32 -4.27 -4.56
N ALA A 191 1.84 -5.36 -5.17
CA ALA A 191 0.57 -5.36 -5.91
C ALA A 191 -0.60 -4.96 -5.00
N LEU A 192 -0.68 -5.52 -3.80
CA LEU A 192 -1.74 -5.20 -2.84
C LEU A 192 -1.77 -3.72 -2.45
N VAL A 193 -0.60 -3.11 -2.17
CA VAL A 193 -0.51 -1.68 -1.83
C VAL A 193 -0.87 -0.81 -3.03
N THR A 194 -0.39 -1.16 -4.23
CA THR A 194 -0.71 -0.38 -5.43
C THR A 194 -2.19 -0.49 -5.82
N ASP A 195 -2.81 -1.65 -5.61
CA ASP A 195 -4.25 -1.83 -5.83
C ASP A 195 -5.07 -1.02 -4.81
N HIS A 196 -4.62 -0.94 -3.56
CA HIS A 196 -5.26 -0.11 -2.54
C HIS A 196 -5.17 1.39 -2.87
N ILE A 197 -3.99 1.87 -3.29
CA ILE A 197 -3.80 3.26 -3.74
C ILE A 197 -4.74 3.58 -4.91
N ALA A 198 -4.76 2.72 -5.91
CA ALA A 198 -5.63 2.89 -7.07
C ALA A 198 -7.12 2.85 -6.69
N GLY A 199 -7.49 2.01 -5.70
CA GLY A 199 -8.86 1.93 -5.20
C GLY A 199 -9.31 3.16 -4.43
N ILE A 200 -8.45 3.80 -3.64
CA ILE A 200 -8.74 5.09 -3.02
C ILE A 200 -8.97 6.15 -4.13
N TYR A 201 -8.05 6.24 -5.07
CA TYR A 201 -8.16 7.21 -6.16
C TYR A 201 -9.45 7.05 -6.96
N ALA A 202 -9.79 5.81 -7.32
CA ALA A 202 -11.01 5.51 -8.06
C ALA A 202 -12.28 5.88 -7.29
N GLN A 203 -12.33 5.63 -5.98
CA GLN A 203 -13.50 5.95 -5.16
C GLN A 203 -13.67 7.46 -4.92
N VAL A 204 -12.57 8.22 -4.87
CA VAL A 204 -12.61 9.69 -4.76
C VAL A 204 -13.08 10.32 -6.07
N ASN A 205 -12.63 9.80 -7.21
CA ASN A 205 -12.92 10.36 -8.55
C ASN A 205 -14.09 9.66 -9.25
N ALA A 206 -14.86 8.83 -8.55
CA ALA A 206 -16.05 8.21 -9.11
C ALA A 206 -17.14 9.26 -9.39
N ALA A 207 -18.04 8.99 -10.36
CA ALA A 207 -19.20 9.84 -10.63
C ALA A 207 -20.07 10.10 -9.39
N THR A 208 -20.10 9.13 -8.45
CA THR A 208 -20.67 9.28 -7.12
C THR A 208 -19.58 8.90 -6.11
N PRO A 209 -18.82 9.89 -5.60
CA PRO A 209 -17.71 9.60 -4.68
C PRO A 209 -18.20 8.92 -3.40
N THR A 210 -17.53 7.84 -3.03
CA THR A 210 -17.76 7.11 -1.76
C THR A 210 -16.71 7.45 -0.71
N LEU A 211 -15.59 8.03 -1.14
CA LEU A 211 -14.52 8.59 -0.29
C LEU A 211 -14.48 10.11 -0.45
N GLY A 212 -14.16 10.82 0.63
CA GLY A 212 -13.96 12.25 0.59
C GLY A 212 -12.72 12.64 -0.25
N ALA A 213 -12.73 13.84 -0.83
CA ALA A 213 -11.58 14.37 -1.58
C ALA A 213 -10.29 14.45 -0.75
N GLU A 214 -10.40 14.52 0.56
CA GLU A 214 -9.28 14.53 1.50
C GLU A 214 -8.47 13.22 1.49
N CYS A 215 -9.04 12.11 0.96
CA CYS A 215 -8.35 10.83 0.85
C CYS A 215 -7.36 10.75 -0.32
N ALA A 216 -7.50 11.63 -1.33
CA ALA A 216 -6.62 11.67 -2.50
C ALA A 216 -6.13 13.10 -2.74
N VAL A 217 -4.94 13.40 -2.23
CA VAL A 217 -4.39 14.76 -2.24
C VAL A 217 -3.51 14.97 -3.46
N ASP A 218 -3.98 15.82 -4.38
CA ASP A 218 -3.11 16.37 -5.43
C ASP A 218 -2.19 17.44 -4.84
N MET A 219 -0.93 17.11 -4.76
CA MET A 219 0.07 17.98 -4.13
C MET A 219 0.42 19.20 -5.01
N ILE A 220 0.19 19.14 -6.33
CA ILE A 220 0.38 20.30 -7.21
C ILE A 220 -0.75 21.31 -7.01
N ALA A 221 -1.99 20.84 -6.99
CA ALA A 221 -3.15 21.69 -6.72
C ALA A 221 -3.05 22.29 -5.30
N TYR A 222 -2.66 21.50 -4.31
CA TYR A 222 -2.45 21.97 -2.93
C TYR A 222 -1.34 23.03 -2.83
N PHE A 223 -0.23 22.84 -3.57
CA PHE A 223 0.86 23.83 -3.62
C PHE A 223 0.37 25.15 -4.24
N ASN A 224 -0.29 25.08 -5.38
CA ASN A 224 -0.82 26.24 -6.08
C ASN A 224 -1.86 27.01 -5.25
N GLU A 225 -2.74 26.30 -4.55
CA GLU A 225 -3.71 26.91 -3.63
C GLU A 225 -3.01 27.66 -2.47
N LYS A 226 -2.03 27.01 -1.82
CA LYS A 226 -1.34 27.58 -0.66
C LYS A 226 -0.42 28.74 -1.02
N CYS A 227 0.23 28.71 -2.16
CA CYS A 227 1.15 29.74 -2.61
C CYS A 227 0.43 30.83 -3.45
N GLY A 228 -0.83 30.63 -3.81
CA GLY A 228 -1.58 31.53 -4.71
C GLY A 228 -0.96 31.58 -6.12
N THR A 229 -0.46 30.46 -6.61
CA THR A 229 0.23 30.31 -7.89
C THR A 229 -0.55 29.37 -8.82
N GLN A 230 -0.15 29.34 -10.10
CA GLN A 230 -0.71 28.48 -11.12
C GLN A 230 0.41 27.81 -11.92
N TYR A 231 1.25 27.06 -11.21
CA TYR A 231 2.40 26.39 -11.81
C TYR A 231 2.03 25.00 -12.32
N SER A 232 2.66 24.61 -13.43
CA SER A 232 2.63 23.22 -13.90
C SER A 232 3.50 22.34 -13.00
N ARG A 233 3.28 21.01 -13.08
CA ARG A 233 4.10 20.04 -12.37
C ARG A 233 5.58 20.17 -12.73
N GLU A 234 5.91 20.32 -14.02
CA GLU A 234 7.28 20.46 -14.49
C GLU A 234 7.94 21.74 -13.94
N GLU A 235 7.19 22.82 -13.84
CA GLU A 235 7.68 24.08 -13.30
C GLU A 235 7.97 23.98 -11.80
N ILE A 236 7.06 23.40 -11.02
CA ILE A 236 7.26 23.16 -9.58
C ILE A 236 8.48 22.27 -9.35
N LEU A 237 8.59 21.15 -10.06
CA LEU A 237 9.70 20.20 -9.88
C LEU A 237 11.05 20.75 -10.34
N SER A 238 11.07 21.69 -11.30
CA SER A 238 12.33 22.28 -11.81
C SER A 238 12.78 23.51 -11.03
N LYS A 239 11.86 24.41 -10.64
CA LYS A 239 12.18 25.72 -10.08
C LYS A 239 11.84 25.83 -8.59
N HIS A 240 10.78 25.20 -8.12
CA HIS A 240 10.20 25.36 -6.76
C HIS A 240 10.26 24.07 -5.93
N LEU A 241 11.14 23.14 -6.29
CA LEU A 241 11.21 21.82 -5.66
C LEU A 241 11.42 21.89 -4.13
N THR A 242 12.26 22.81 -3.64
CA THR A 242 12.53 22.91 -2.21
C THR A 242 11.29 23.35 -1.43
N GLU A 243 10.61 24.39 -1.89
CA GLU A 243 9.37 24.91 -1.30
C GLU A 243 8.26 23.85 -1.33
N PHE A 244 8.17 23.13 -2.45
CA PHE A 244 7.25 22.01 -2.61
C PHE A 244 7.52 20.89 -1.59
N LEU A 245 8.76 20.50 -1.40
CA LEU A 245 9.14 19.46 -0.45
C LEU A 245 8.85 19.85 1.00
N GLU A 246 9.08 21.13 1.36
CA GLU A 246 8.71 21.66 2.68
C GLU A 246 7.20 21.56 2.91
N LEU A 247 6.42 21.99 1.91
CA LEU A 247 4.96 21.95 1.99
C LEU A 247 4.42 20.51 2.07
N TRP A 248 5.01 19.58 1.29
CA TRP A 248 4.61 18.17 1.33
C TRP A 248 4.84 17.55 2.71
N VAL A 249 5.99 17.79 3.33
CA VAL A 249 6.27 17.30 4.69
C VAL A 249 5.31 17.92 5.71
N ALA A 250 5.04 19.22 5.60
CA ALA A 250 4.07 19.89 6.46
C ALA A 250 2.65 19.31 6.31
N LYS A 251 2.24 18.99 5.07
CA LYS A 251 0.93 18.39 4.78
C LYS A 251 0.81 16.99 5.39
N ILE A 252 1.84 16.12 5.22
CA ILE A 252 1.86 14.79 5.84
C ILE A 252 1.68 14.89 7.35
N LYS A 253 2.42 15.81 8.00
CA LYS A 253 2.31 15.98 9.45
C LYS A 253 0.92 16.44 9.86
N LEU A 254 0.36 17.41 9.16
CA LEU A 254 -0.99 17.90 9.41
C LEU A 254 -2.04 16.78 9.27
N ASP A 255 -1.92 15.96 8.22
CA ASP A 255 -2.85 14.86 8.00
C ASP A 255 -2.66 13.74 9.03
N SER A 256 -1.42 13.47 9.44
CA SER A 256 -1.14 12.54 10.54
C SER A 256 -1.80 12.99 11.86
N ASP A 257 -1.79 14.28 12.16
CA ASP A 257 -2.48 14.82 13.35
C ASP A 257 -4.01 14.73 13.21
N ARG A 258 -4.54 14.99 12.01
CA ARG A 258 -5.98 14.89 11.71
C ARG A 258 -6.53 13.47 11.79
N LEU A 259 -5.73 12.46 11.40
CA LEU A 259 -6.13 11.06 11.50
C LEU A 259 -6.32 10.56 12.94
N GLU A 260 -5.79 11.27 13.95
CA GLU A 260 -6.04 10.95 15.35
C GLU A 260 -7.46 11.34 15.80
N GLU A 261 -8.12 12.23 15.05
CA GLU A 261 -9.50 12.63 15.34
C GLU A 261 -10.50 11.59 14.81
N ARG A 262 -11.56 11.37 15.56
CA ARG A 262 -12.62 10.43 15.18
C ARG A 262 -13.57 11.08 14.18
N THR A 263 -13.38 10.77 12.90
CA THR A 263 -14.14 11.35 11.79
C THR A 263 -14.56 10.30 10.77
N ALA A 264 -15.40 10.68 9.78
CA ALA A 264 -15.75 9.88 8.61
C ALA A 264 -15.06 10.38 7.32
N LEU A 265 -14.11 11.33 7.43
CA LEU A 265 -13.55 12.05 6.28
C LEU A 265 -12.50 11.27 5.50
N TYR A 266 -11.74 10.40 6.18
CA TYR A 266 -10.53 9.78 5.63
C TYR A 266 -10.70 8.30 5.28
N HIS A 267 -11.95 7.80 5.24
CA HIS A 267 -12.30 6.43 4.89
C HIS A 267 -13.71 6.38 4.30
N ASN A 268 -14.08 5.21 3.76
CA ASN A 268 -15.46 4.98 3.34
C ASN A 268 -16.34 4.70 4.57
N PRO A 269 -17.27 5.59 4.91
CA PRO A 269 -18.11 5.45 6.12
C PRO A 269 -19.18 4.37 5.98
N TYR A 270 -19.37 3.80 4.76
CA TYR A 270 -20.44 2.86 4.46
C TYR A 270 -21.80 3.31 4.99
N THR A 271 -22.12 4.57 4.74
CA THR A 271 -23.32 5.23 5.24
C THR A 271 -24.59 4.42 4.96
N VAL A 272 -25.40 4.24 6.00
CA VAL A 272 -26.73 3.64 5.90
C VAL A 272 -27.75 4.64 6.40
N THR A 273 -28.66 5.05 5.52
CA THR A 273 -29.75 5.96 5.88
C THR A 273 -30.98 5.16 6.29
N GLU A 274 -31.47 5.35 7.48
CA GLU A 274 -32.68 4.72 7.98
C GLU A 274 -33.55 5.74 8.71
N SER A 275 -34.81 5.84 8.30
CA SER A 275 -35.79 6.81 8.88
C SER A 275 -35.33 8.27 8.81
N GLY A 276 -34.50 8.62 7.81
CA GLY A 276 -33.95 9.97 7.64
C GLY A 276 -32.73 10.28 8.52
N VAL A 277 -32.20 9.29 9.22
CA VAL A 277 -30.96 9.40 10.00
C VAL A 277 -29.85 8.63 9.29
N ASP A 278 -28.70 9.28 9.13
CA ASP A 278 -27.51 8.69 8.55
C ASP A 278 -26.64 8.04 9.63
N TYR A 279 -26.31 6.78 9.41
CA TYR A 279 -25.43 6.02 10.29
C TYR A 279 -24.11 5.82 9.58
N ASN A 280 -23.05 6.34 10.17
CA ASN A 280 -21.70 6.30 9.62
C ASN A 280 -20.76 5.49 10.49
N ILE A 281 -19.78 4.83 9.88
CA ILE A 281 -18.65 4.25 10.61
C ILE A 281 -17.65 5.38 10.84
N LEU A 282 -17.33 5.68 12.10
CA LEU A 282 -16.34 6.68 12.47
C LEU A 282 -15.02 5.99 12.85
N ARG A 283 -13.91 6.50 12.32
CA ARG A 283 -12.57 5.99 12.59
C ARG A 283 -11.65 7.06 13.15
N HIS A 284 -10.67 6.62 13.92
CA HIS A 284 -9.52 7.41 14.32
C HIS A 284 -8.28 6.50 14.29
N THR A 285 -7.15 7.03 13.90
CA THR A 285 -5.90 6.27 13.80
C THR A 285 -4.83 6.95 14.64
N PRO A 286 -4.56 6.46 15.86
CA PRO A 286 -3.45 6.95 16.67
C PRO A 286 -2.11 6.76 15.95
N LYS A 287 -1.13 7.63 16.21
CA LYS A 287 0.17 7.63 15.52
C LYS A 287 0.90 6.29 15.54
N ALA A 288 0.73 5.52 16.60
CA ALA A 288 1.33 4.18 16.71
C ALA A 288 0.81 3.17 15.68
N TYR A 289 -0.41 3.39 15.16
CA TYR A 289 -1.06 2.55 14.15
C TYR A 289 -1.00 3.13 12.74
N GLN A 290 -0.51 4.36 12.60
CA GLN A 290 -0.29 4.97 11.29
C GLN A 290 0.93 4.32 10.63
N LYS A 291 0.79 3.96 9.36
CA LYS A 291 1.85 3.43 8.51
C LYS A 291 1.93 4.25 7.24
N MET A 292 3.15 4.40 6.71
CA MET A 292 3.36 5.17 5.50
C MET A 292 4.32 4.47 4.54
N PHE A 293 3.94 4.42 3.27
CA PHE A 293 4.87 4.17 2.17
C PHE A 293 5.08 5.46 1.39
N TYR A 294 6.33 5.79 1.08
CA TYR A 294 6.66 7.00 0.37
C TYR A 294 7.76 6.78 -0.67
N ALA A 295 7.70 7.55 -1.76
CA ALA A 295 8.69 7.50 -2.83
C ALA A 295 10.07 7.97 -2.32
N SER A 296 11.05 7.09 -2.36
CA SER A 296 12.40 7.35 -1.83
C SER A 296 13.13 8.47 -2.57
N GLU A 297 12.82 8.67 -3.86
CA GLU A 297 13.45 9.68 -4.70
C GLU A 297 13.19 11.09 -4.16
N PHE A 298 11.92 11.45 -3.97
CA PHE A 298 11.55 12.75 -3.40
C PHE A 298 11.95 12.91 -1.94
N PHE A 299 11.84 11.85 -1.15
CA PHE A 299 12.19 11.91 0.27
C PHE A 299 13.70 12.07 0.51
N THR A 300 14.52 11.42 -0.31
CA THR A 300 15.99 11.58 -0.25
C THR A 300 16.38 13.00 -0.66
N GLU A 301 15.71 13.55 -1.67
CA GLU A 301 15.95 14.90 -2.12
C GLU A 301 15.48 15.94 -1.10
N ALA A 302 14.31 15.71 -0.46
CA ALA A 302 13.85 16.52 0.66
C ALA A 302 14.86 16.54 1.82
N LYS A 303 15.38 15.38 2.21
CA LYS A 303 16.43 15.29 3.25
C LYS A 303 17.73 16.01 2.89
N ALA A 304 18.06 16.07 1.61
CA ALA A 304 19.29 16.72 1.15
C ALA A 304 19.16 18.24 1.00
N ARG A 305 17.97 18.73 0.65
CA ARG A 305 17.71 20.15 0.33
C ARG A 305 17.06 20.92 1.46
N VAL A 306 16.14 20.29 2.18
CA VAL A 306 15.46 20.89 3.33
C VAL A 306 16.36 20.73 4.55
N LEU A 307 16.65 21.84 5.23
CA LEU A 307 17.59 21.90 6.36
C LEU A 307 17.24 20.85 7.44
N PRO A 308 18.27 20.24 8.08
CA PRO A 308 18.09 19.22 9.11
C PRO A 308 17.23 19.65 10.31
N GLU A 309 17.06 20.96 10.51
CA GLU A 309 16.23 21.53 11.59
C GLU A 309 14.73 21.35 11.36
N ILE A 310 14.28 21.30 10.10
CA ILE A 310 12.87 21.03 9.74
C ILE A 310 12.63 19.52 9.67
N PHE A 311 13.65 18.77 9.30
CA PHE A 311 13.67 17.31 9.26
C PHE A 311 14.21 16.70 10.55
N ASN A 312 13.61 16.99 11.68
CA ASN A 312 13.88 16.19 12.86
C ASN A 312 13.24 14.80 12.64
N PRO A 313 14.02 13.67 12.63
CA PRO A 313 13.48 12.32 12.46
C PRO A 313 12.40 11.96 13.47
N GLN A 314 12.30 12.70 14.57
CA GLN A 314 11.25 12.54 15.59
C GLN A 314 9.88 13.11 15.16
N TYR A 315 9.81 13.91 14.10
CA TYR A 315 8.53 14.47 13.60
C TYR A 315 7.89 13.60 12.50
N LEU A 316 8.68 12.90 11.74
CA LEU A 316 8.27 11.69 11.02
C LEU A 316 8.79 10.56 11.89
N ASP A 317 8.02 10.12 12.85
CA ASP A 317 8.40 8.98 13.66
C ASP A 317 8.54 7.78 12.72
N ALA A 318 9.79 7.64 12.24
CA ALA A 318 10.16 6.75 11.13
C ALA A 318 10.05 5.27 11.51
N ALA A 319 9.55 4.98 12.70
CA ALA A 319 9.25 3.63 13.13
C ALA A 319 8.20 2.94 12.24
N ASN A 320 7.30 3.73 11.59
CA ASN A 320 6.19 3.22 10.81
C ASN A 320 6.21 3.65 9.33
N GLY A 321 7.30 4.25 8.85
CA GLY A 321 7.46 4.69 7.47
C GLY A 321 8.50 3.88 6.68
N GLU A 322 8.18 3.47 5.46
CA GLU A 322 9.10 2.75 4.58
C GLU A 322 9.26 3.43 3.22
N ALA A 323 10.53 3.62 2.82
CA ALA A 323 10.89 4.23 1.55
C ALA A 323 10.82 3.21 0.41
N VAL A 324 10.03 3.52 -0.59
CA VAL A 324 9.82 2.69 -1.79
C VAL A 324 10.57 3.29 -2.96
N THR A 325 11.41 2.51 -3.62
CA THR A 325 12.21 2.96 -4.77
C THR A 325 11.44 2.99 -6.09
N TYR A 326 10.39 2.20 -6.20
CA TYR A 326 9.47 2.15 -7.34
C TYR A 326 8.18 1.45 -6.93
N TRP A 327 7.06 1.79 -7.56
CA TRP A 327 5.75 1.16 -7.26
C TRP A 327 5.55 -0.14 -8.03
N GLN A 328 5.65 -0.13 -9.35
CA GLN A 328 5.41 -1.31 -10.19
C GLN A 328 6.57 -1.59 -11.15
N SER A 329 7.19 -0.55 -11.72
CA SER A 329 8.23 -0.68 -12.72
C SER A 329 9.55 -0.07 -12.25
N THR A 330 10.64 -0.78 -12.49
CA THR A 330 12.01 -0.29 -12.22
C THR A 330 12.54 0.65 -13.30
N LYS A 331 11.82 0.79 -14.43
CA LYS A 331 12.27 1.63 -15.55
C LYS A 331 12.32 3.11 -15.15
N PRO A 332 13.37 3.84 -15.53
CA PRO A 332 13.40 5.29 -15.37
C PRO A 332 12.17 5.92 -16.03
N GLY A 333 11.53 6.87 -15.33
CA GLY A 333 10.30 7.52 -15.78
C GLY A 333 8.99 6.80 -15.45
N ASP A 334 9.05 5.50 -15.12
CA ASP A 334 7.85 4.72 -14.73
C ASP A 334 7.86 4.31 -13.26
N ARG A 335 8.85 4.72 -12.48
CA ARG A 335 9.03 4.29 -11.08
C ARG A 335 7.91 4.74 -10.17
N LEU A 336 7.34 5.92 -10.44
CA LEU A 336 6.28 6.52 -9.65
C LEU A 336 4.88 6.23 -10.20
N LYS A 337 4.80 5.48 -11.31
CA LYS A 337 3.53 5.15 -11.96
C LYS A 337 2.89 3.93 -11.34
N ILE A 338 1.57 4.00 -11.22
CA ILE A 338 0.69 2.90 -10.81
C ILE A 338 -0.36 2.70 -11.90
N GLN A 339 -0.53 1.45 -12.29
CA GLN A 339 -1.65 1.03 -13.12
C GLN A 339 -2.25 -0.23 -12.51
N ALA A 340 -3.49 -0.14 -12.06
CA ALA A 340 -4.19 -1.25 -11.44
C ALA A 340 -5.62 -1.37 -11.96
N LYS A 341 -6.12 -2.59 -11.99
CA LYS A 341 -7.53 -2.85 -12.29
C LYS A 341 -8.27 -3.07 -10.97
N VAL A 342 -9.07 -2.11 -10.60
CA VAL A 342 -9.76 -2.07 -9.30
C VAL A 342 -11.22 -2.47 -9.46
N SER A 343 -11.68 -3.38 -8.62
CA SER A 343 -13.11 -3.66 -8.45
C SER A 343 -13.66 -2.78 -7.35
N MET A 344 -14.66 -1.98 -7.67
CA MET A 344 -15.27 -1.08 -6.71
C MET A 344 -16.07 -1.84 -5.64
N PRO A 345 -16.16 -1.33 -4.39
CA PRO A 345 -16.89 -1.99 -3.30
C PRO A 345 -18.38 -2.15 -3.55
N ASP A 346 -18.96 -1.33 -4.40
CA ASP A 346 -20.37 -1.33 -4.81
C ASP A 346 -20.73 -2.39 -5.88
N GLY A 347 -19.74 -3.17 -6.32
CA GLY A 347 -19.91 -4.19 -7.35
C GLY A 347 -19.93 -3.62 -8.77
N ALA A 348 -19.58 -2.36 -8.98
CA ALA A 348 -19.38 -1.78 -10.30
C ALA A 348 -18.28 -2.53 -11.08
N SER A 349 -18.30 -2.37 -12.41
CA SER A 349 -17.30 -2.99 -13.28
C SER A 349 -15.89 -2.55 -12.88
N ALA A 350 -14.95 -3.49 -12.91
CA ALA A 350 -13.57 -3.19 -12.58
C ALA A 350 -12.97 -2.17 -13.57
N GLU A 351 -12.53 -1.05 -13.06
CA GLU A 351 -11.90 0.03 -13.82
C GLU A 351 -10.37 -0.08 -13.82
N THR A 352 -9.75 0.39 -14.90
CA THR A 352 -8.30 0.50 -14.97
C THR A 352 -7.88 1.91 -14.58
N VAL A 353 -7.35 2.03 -13.38
CA VAL A 353 -6.83 3.29 -12.84
C VAL A 353 -5.36 3.46 -13.22
N LYS A 354 -5.01 4.66 -13.66
CA LYS A 354 -3.63 5.05 -13.98
C LYS A 354 -3.28 6.29 -13.18
N LEU A 355 -2.17 6.23 -12.48
CA LEU A 355 -1.59 7.35 -11.73
C LEU A 355 -0.13 7.48 -12.13
N ASP A 356 0.29 8.64 -12.62
CA ASP A 356 1.63 8.82 -13.16
C ASP A 356 2.69 9.14 -12.11
N TYR A 357 2.32 9.84 -11.06
CA TYR A 357 3.27 10.31 -10.04
C TYR A 357 2.71 10.13 -8.64
N VAL A 358 2.87 8.95 -8.07
CA VAL A 358 2.45 8.67 -6.69
C VAL A 358 3.62 8.92 -5.75
N LEU A 359 3.44 9.86 -4.82
CA LEU A 359 4.42 10.22 -3.80
C LEU A 359 4.38 9.28 -2.60
N GLY A 360 3.18 8.84 -2.19
CA GLY A 360 3.05 7.97 -1.05
C GLY A 360 1.61 7.71 -0.63
N ILE A 361 1.49 6.90 0.38
CA ILE A 361 0.23 6.60 1.07
C ILE A 361 0.47 6.58 2.58
N LEU A 362 -0.39 7.29 3.32
CA LEU A 362 -0.50 7.25 4.77
C LEU A 362 -1.79 6.50 5.13
N PHE A 363 -1.70 5.44 5.92
CA PHE A 363 -2.85 4.55 6.16
C PHE A 363 -2.82 3.93 7.55
N ASP A 364 -3.97 3.45 7.99
CA ASP A 364 -4.11 2.66 9.22
C ASP A 364 -3.50 1.26 9.06
N SER A 365 -2.87 0.75 10.10
CA SER A 365 -2.27 -0.59 10.11
C SER A 365 -3.23 -1.71 9.74
N ASP A 366 -4.54 -1.50 9.95
CA ASP A 366 -5.60 -2.46 9.66
C ASP A 366 -6.28 -2.22 8.29
N ALA A 367 -5.86 -1.18 7.53
CA ALA A 367 -6.39 -0.91 6.19
C ALA A 367 -5.87 -1.90 5.15
N ILE A 368 -4.59 -2.25 5.24
CA ILE A 368 -3.95 -3.17 4.30
C ILE A 368 -3.22 -4.24 5.10
N MET A 369 -3.49 -5.50 4.82
CA MET A 369 -2.82 -6.59 5.51
C MET A 369 -2.52 -7.75 4.56
N SER A 370 -1.33 -8.31 4.70
CA SER A 370 -0.82 -9.48 3.99
C SER A 370 -0.44 -10.57 4.98
N ILE A 371 -0.92 -11.78 4.74
CA ILE A 371 -0.65 -12.96 5.56
C ILE A 371 0.00 -13.99 4.65
N ASN A 372 1.23 -14.40 4.98
CA ASN A 372 1.93 -15.46 4.27
C ASN A 372 2.14 -16.62 5.23
N GLN A 373 1.41 -17.72 5.03
CA GLN A 373 1.49 -18.91 5.86
C GLN A 373 2.25 -20.01 5.14
N PHE A 374 3.33 -20.49 5.74
CA PHE A 374 4.01 -21.68 5.26
C PHE A 374 3.18 -22.93 5.58
N THR A 375 2.87 -23.73 4.57
CA THR A 375 2.01 -24.92 4.73
C THR A 375 2.83 -26.19 4.85
N GLY A 376 3.95 -26.29 4.14
CA GLY A 376 4.81 -27.46 4.20
C GLY A 376 5.82 -27.55 3.05
N ALA A 377 6.76 -28.47 3.21
CA ALA A 377 7.70 -28.84 2.17
C ALA A 377 7.61 -30.34 1.90
N PHE A 378 7.53 -30.70 0.64
CA PHE A 378 7.40 -32.09 0.19
C PHE A 378 8.45 -32.40 -0.88
N THR A 379 8.99 -33.62 -0.85
CA THR A 379 9.97 -34.10 -1.81
C THR A 379 9.36 -35.12 -2.76
N THR A 380 9.77 -35.10 -4.02
CA THR A 380 9.41 -36.13 -4.98
C THR A 380 10.29 -37.38 -4.83
N PRO A 381 9.84 -38.58 -5.26
CA PRO A 381 10.71 -39.73 -5.42
C PRO A 381 11.90 -39.42 -6.34
N LEU A 382 12.97 -40.22 -6.21
CA LEU A 382 14.17 -40.09 -7.05
C LEU A 382 13.83 -40.36 -8.53
N GLU A 383 14.14 -39.41 -9.39
CA GLU A 383 14.13 -39.66 -10.83
C GLU A 383 15.38 -40.49 -11.19
N ALA A 384 15.17 -41.78 -11.54
CA ALA A 384 16.22 -42.76 -11.66
C ALA A 384 17.19 -42.49 -12.80
N ARG A 385 16.77 -41.85 -13.90
CA ARG A 385 17.62 -41.61 -15.08
C ARG A 385 18.61 -40.46 -14.88
N LYS A 386 18.18 -39.41 -14.16
CA LYS A 386 18.97 -38.18 -13.98
C LYS A 386 19.43 -37.96 -12.54
N MET A 387 19.06 -38.86 -11.63
CA MET A 387 19.46 -38.85 -10.21
C MET A 387 19.20 -37.49 -9.53
N TYR A 388 17.97 -36.99 -9.57
CA TYR A 388 17.59 -35.79 -8.88
C TYR A 388 16.23 -35.95 -8.18
N ARG A 389 15.97 -35.09 -7.22
CA ARG A 389 14.67 -34.92 -6.56
C ARG A 389 14.26 -33.45 -6.60
N ASN A 390 12.96 -33.20 -6.63
CA ASN A 390 12.39 -31.88 -6.44
C ASN A 390 11.87 -31.74 -5.03
N VAL A 391 12.15 -30.60 -4.42
CA VAL A 391 11.58 -30.18 -3.15
C VAL A 391 10.59 -29.07 -3.44
N TRP A 392 9.35 -29.27 -3.04
CA TRP A 392 8.24 -28.34 -3.23
C TRP A 392 7.92 -27.67 -1.90
N TYR A 393 7.95 -26.34 -1.89
CA TYR A 393 7.54 -25.52 -0.77
C TYR A 393 6.20 -24.92 -1.08
N HIS A 394 5.26 -25.01 -0.13
CA HIS A 394 3.89 -24.53 -0.30
C HIS A 394 3.58 -23.45 0.73
N TRP A 395 2.92 -22.40 0.26
CA TRP A 395 2.41 -21.32 1.09
C TRP A 395 0.95 -21.04 0.78
N LYS A 396 0.27 -20.49 1.76
CA LYS A 396 -1.00 -19.80 1.59
C LYS A 396 -0.77 -18.31 1.71
N PHE A 397 -1.35 -17.55 0.80
CA PHE A 397 -1.34 -16.11 0.80
C PHE A 397 -2.78 -15.62 1.02
N GLY A 398 -3.00 -14.87 2.09
CA GLY A 398 -4.22 -14.12 2.33
C GLY A 398 -3.92 -12.64 2.27
N SER A 399 -4.78 -11.89 1.61
CA SER A 399 -4.65 -10.45 1.56
C SER A 399 -5.99 -9.78 1.71
N TYR A 400 -6.01 -8.62 2.32
CA TYR A 400 -7.19 -7.78 2.31
C TYR A 400 -6.82 -6.30 2.22
N SER A 401 -7.76 -5.57 1.65
CA SER A 401 -7.76 -4.14 1.51
C SER A 401 -9.11 -3.63 2.03
N ASP A 402 -9.09 -2.83 3.07
CA ASP A 402 -10.28 -2.32 3.75
C ASP A 402 -10.35 -0.81 3.66
N TYR A 403 -11.26 -0.31 2.83
CA TYR A 403 -11.50 1.12 2.66
C TYR A 403 -12.36 1.73 3.80
N SER A 404 -12.81 0.94 4.77
CA SER A 404 -13.45 1.44 5.99
C SER A 404 -12.46 1.91 7.05
N GLU A 405 -11.17 1.75 6.82
CA GLU A 405 -10.10 2.31 7.63
C GLU A 405 -9.47 3.52 6.96
N ASN A 406 -8.89 4.40 7.77
CA ASN A 406 -8.32 5.65 7.29
C ASN A 406 -7.16 5.43 6.30
N GLY A 407 -7.18 6.16 5.19
CA GLY A 407 -6.13 6.15 4.18
C GLY A 407 -6.10 7.42 3.35
N ILE A 408 -4.92 7.98 3.17
CA ILE A 408 -4.68 9.19 2.38
C ILE A 408 -3.55 8.91 1.40
N ILE A 409 -3.81 9.15 0.12
CA ILE A 409 -2.80 9.07 -0.94
C ILE A 409 -2.32 10.46 -1.33
N TYR A 410 -1.05 10.55 -1.66
CA TYR A 410 -0.42 11.76 -2.17
C TYR A 410 0.09 11.51 -3.57
N TYR A 411 -0.31 12.33 -4.52
CA TYR A 411 0.12 12.23 -5.91
C TYR A 411 0.37 13.61 -6.51
N LEU A 412 1.03 13.66 -7.66
CA LEU A 412 1.22 14.88 -8.42
C LEU A 412 0.29 14.87 -9.63
N GLY A 413 -0.68 15.74 -9.64
CA GLY A 413 -1.47 16.05 -10.80
C GLY A 413 -0.65 16.76 -11.88
N ALA A 414 -1.28 17.07 -12.99
CA ALA A 414 -0.61 17.79 -14.07
C ALA A 414 -0.33 19.26 -13.68
N GLY A 415 -1.15 19.82 -12.78
CA GLY A 415 -1.20 21.24 -12.54
C GLY A 415 -1.72 21.98 -13.78
N VAL A 416 -1.43 23.25 -13.88
CA VAL A 416 -1.83 24.03 -15.07
C VAL A 416 -1.00 23.59 -16.27
N GLN A 417 -1.67 23.23 -17.35
CA GLN A 417 -1.07 22.86 -18.64
C GLN A 417 -1.34 23.95 -19.64
N ASP A 418 -0.36 24.25 -20.49
CA ASP A 418 -0.47 25.24 -21.56
C ASP A 418 -0.42 24.53 -22.91
N GLU A 419 -1.42 24.74 -23.74
CA GLU A 419 -1.37 24.42 -25.17
C GLU A 419 -1.26 25.70 -25.99
N THR A 420 -0.35 25.67 -26.96
CA THR A 420 -0.09 26.83 -27.85
C THR A 420 -0.59 26.55 -29.23
N PHE A 421 -1.36 27.49 -29.75
CA PHE A 421 -1.89 27.47 -31.10
C PHE A 421 -1.46 28.75 -31.84
N GLU A 422 -1.54 28.73 -33.13
CA GLU A 422 -1.30 29.90 -34.01
C GLU A 422 -2.58 30.26 -34.73
N GLY A 423 -2.99 31.51 -34.61
CA GLY A 423 -4.16 32.00 -35.31
C GLY A 423 -3.93 32.10 -36.83
N ASP A 424 -4.91 31.76 -37.63
CA ASP A 424 -4.89 31.89 -39.11
C ASP A 424 -5.74 33.05 -39.64
N GLY A 425 -6.41 33.78 -38.75
CA GLY A 425 -7.31 34.87 -39.07
C GLY A 425 -8.73 34.46 -39.51
N THR A 426 -9.01 33.16 -39.57
CA THR A 426 -10.31 32.60 -40.00
C THR A 426 -10.86 31.56 -39.06
N GLU A 427 -10.00 30.79 -38.40
CA GLU A 427 -10.39 29.73 -37.46
C GLU A 427 -10.63 30.32 -36.07
N ASP A 428 -11.79 30.01 -35.51
CA ASP A 428 -12.20 30.43 -34.18
C ASP A 428 -12.27 29.27 -33.18
N ASP A 429 -12.18 27.99 -33.64
CA ASP A 429 -12.27 26.79 -32.86
C ASP A 429 -10.90 26.14 -32.63
N PHE A 430 -10.48 25.93 -31.37
CA PHE A 430 -9.23 25.29 -31.01
C PHE A 430 -9.48 24.09 -30.10
N VAL A 431 -9.12 22.89 -30.55
CA VAL A 431 -9.37 21.64 -29.85
C VAL A 431 -8.17 21.33 -28.97
N LEU A 432 -8.41 21.15 -27.66
CA LEU A 432 -7.40 20.77 -26.69
C LEU A 432 -7.16 19.27 -26.73
N THR A 433 -5.88 18.88 -26.58
CA THR A 433 -5.47 17.48 -26.63
C THR A 433 -5.49 16.81 -25.26
N GLY A 434 -5.36 17.59 -24.18
CA GLY A 434 -5.35 17.13 -22.81
C GLY A 434 -6.73 16.78 -22.25
N ASP A 435 -6.74 16.26 -21.03
CA ASP A 435 -7.97 16.10 -20.26
C ASP A 435 -8.20 17.40 -19.48
N VAL A 436 -9.25 18.13 -19.86
CA VAL A 436 -9.54 19.48 -19.40
C VAL A 436 -10.67 19.43 -18.38
N THR A 437 -10.39 19.83 -17.15
CA THR A 437 -11.41 20.00 -16.11
C THR A 437 -11.92 21.44 -16.07
N GLU A 438 -11.00 22.41 -16.25
CA GLU A 438 -11.32 23.84 -16.23
C GLU A 438 -10.31 24.62 -17.07
N ILE A 439 -10.79 25.64 -17.79
CA ILE A 439 -9.91 26.62 -18.44
C ILE A 439 -9.50 27.66 -17.41
N VAL A 440 -8.21 27.74 -17.13
CA VAL A 440 -7.65 28.68 -16.15
C VAL A 440 -7.44 30.05 -16.75
N LYS A 441 -6.86 30.08 -17.96
CA LYS A 441 -6.49 31.33 -18.62
C LYS A 441 -6.37 31.14 -20.14
N VAL A 442 -6.78 32.15 -20.90
CA VAL A 442 -6.54 32.20 -22.33
C VAL A 442 -5.85 33.54 -22.67
N THR A 443 -4.76 33.46 -23.43
CA THR A 443 -4.03 34.64 -23.89
C THR A 443 -3.85 34.62 -25.38
N ILE A 444 -3.92 35.81 -26.02
CA ILE A 444 -3.57 36.06 -27.42
C ILE A 444 -2.43 37.07 -27.42
N ASP A 445 -1.30 36.73 -28.00
CA ASP A 445 -0.07 37.53 -27.99
C ASP A 445 0.33 38.06 -26.60
N GLY A 446 0.10 37.18 -25.57
CA GLY A 446 0.38 37.51 -24.18
C GLY A 446 -0.65 38.38 -23.46
N VAL A 447 -1.72 38.78 -24.14
CA VAL A 447 -2.84 39.56 -23.57
C VAL A 447 -3.96 38.58 -23.19
N GLU A 448 -4.39 38.61 -21.94
CA GLU A 448 -5.49 37.79 -21.43
C GLU A 448 -6.84 38.20 -22.10
N THR A 449 -7.61 37.21 -22.50
CA THR A 449 -8.93 37.39 -23.08
C THR A 449 -9.97 36.51 -22.40
N SER A 450 -11.18 37.01 -22.24
CA SER A 450 -12.36 36.26 -21.82
C SER A 450 -13.39 36.10 -22.91
N ALA A 451 -13.06 36.49 -24.17
CA ALA A 451 -13.95 36.47 -25.32
C ALA A 451 -13.97 35.10 -26.00
N TYR A 452 -14.21 34.04 -25.20
CA TYR A 452 -14.30 32.66 -25.68
C TYR A 452 -15.40 31.90 -24.94
N THR A 453 -15.79 30.75 -25.50
CA THR A 453 -16.61 29.72 -24.86
C THR A 453 -15.86 28.39 -24.90
N TYR A 454 -16.06 27.55 -23.88
CA TYR A 454 -15.49 26.22 -23.83
C TYR A 454 -16.59 25.16 -23.85
N ASP A 455 -16.44 24.19 -24.73
CA ASP A 455 -17.28 22.99 -24.79
C ASP A 455 -16.51 21.79 -24.29
N ALA A 456 -16.96 21.26 -23.14
CA ALA A 456 -16.31 20.14 -22.49
C ALA A 456 -16.48 18.80 -23.23
N ASP A 457 -17.55 18.63 -23.99
CA ASP A 457 -17.81 17.38 -24.71
C ASP A 457 -16.87 17.23 -25.93
N THR A 458 -16.56 18.33 -26.60
CA THR A 458 -15.65 18.37 -27.75
C THR A 458 -14.24 18.84 -27.39
N LYS A 459 -14.02 19.27 -26.13
CA LYS A 459 -12.76 19.89 -25.64
C LYS A 459 -12.34 21.09 -26.51
N THR A 460 -13.30 21.87 -27.00
CA THR A 460 -13.06 22.95 -27.93
C THR A 460 -13.22 24.30 -27.24
N VAL A 461 -12.23 25.16 -27.43
CA VAL A 461 -12.31 26.57 -27.08
C VAL A 461 -12.66 27.34 -28.33
N THR A 462 -13.84 28.00 -28.37
CA THR A 462 -14.33 28.80 -29.50
C THR A 462 -14.23 30.28 -29.15
N PHE A 463 -13.46 31.03 -29.91
CA PHE A 463 -13.34 32.48 -29.74
C PHE A 463 -14.54 33.20 -30.37
N THR A 464 -14.96 34.29 -29.75
CA THR A 464 -16.02 35.15 -30.30
C THR A 464 -15.61 35.81 -31.63
N THR A 465 -14.34 36.01 -31.85
CA THR A 465 -13.74 36.51 -33.08
C THR A 465 -12.47 35.72 -33.35
N ALA A 466 -12.28 35.24 -34.56
CA ALA A 466 -11.08 34.52 -34.95
C ALA A 466 -9.81 35.34 -34.65
N PRO A 467 -8.82 34.77 -33.98
CA PRO A 467 -7.53 35.42 -33.71
C PRO A 467 -6.81 35.74 -35.01
N ASP A 468 -6.08 36.86 -35.02
CA ASP A 468 -5.37 37.35 -36.20
C ASP A 468 -4.34 36.32 -36.73
N ASN A 469 -4.07 36.37 -38.01
CA ASN A 469 -3.08 35.48 -38.64
C ASN A 469 -1.69 35.71 -38.07
N GLY A 470 -1.12 34.63 -37.51
CA GLY A 470 0.18 34.62 -36.81
C GLY A 470 0.11 35.01 -35.33
N ALA A 471 -1.10 35.25 -34.78
CA ALA A 471 -1.26 35.49 -33.35
C ALA A 471 -0.93 34.20 -32.53
N VAL A 472 -0.16 34.34 -31.49
CA VAL A 472 0.16 33.24 -30.56
C VAL A 472 -0.92 33.12 -29.50
N ILE A 473 -1.66 32.01 -29.55
CA ILE A 473 -2.72 31.71 -28.61
C ILE A 473 -2.18 30.70 -27.59
N ILE A 474 -2.25 31.01 -26.28
CA ILE A 474 -1.91 30.08 -25.19
C ILE A 474 -3.18 29.86 -24.39
N ILE A 475 -3.61 28.60 -24.32
CA ILE A 475 -4.74 28.16 -23.53
C ILE A 475 -4.19 27.35 -22.34
N SER A 476 -4.37 27.91 -21.15
CA SER A 476 -3.96 27.29 -19.89
C SER A 476 -5.17 26.62 -19.25
N TYR A 477 -5.04 25.34 -18.90
CA TYR A 477 -6.13 24.54 -18.30
C TYR A 477 -5.62 23.55 -17.27
N VAL A 478 -6.53 23.01 -16.47
CA VAL A 478 -6.26 21.97 -15.44
C VAL A 478 -7.07 20.73 -15.76
#